data_487c2c9bfdb3b10f4edfd3d243ef20c0
#
_entry.id   487c2c9bfdb3b10f4edfd3d243ef20c0
#
_cell.length_a   1.000
_cell.length_b   1.000
_cell.length_c   1.000
_cell.angle_alpha   90.00
_cell.angle_beta   90.00
_cell.angle_gamma   90.00
#
_symmetry.space_group_name_H-M   'P 1'
#
loop_
_entity.id
_entity.type
_entity.pdbx_description
1 polymer ?
#
loop_
_entity_poly.entity_id
_entity_poly.type
_entity_poly.pdbx_seq_one_letter_code
_entity_poly.pdbx_strand_id
1 'polypeptide(L)'
;MRFTLGTYNLRMEHLDTGHDNCWAVRKPRLLASLRSAGFDVAGLQEVNSRMQRDLTEELGNEYSFWFFSPYSQNGEGDKAHGIMFKKSLFDMLERSFFWISDTPDVCSLADVGPNGNYRRGGCCAVLRHKASGDRFFLMCTHACYNKKPNARFAPLYRRVEERFNPERLPSFFVGDMNATPESDASKVFREYWLDTYDIASPSVSVGPENTYNAYKYPAGLSRIDYIYYRGASVSVESHRCDASLYSGGYASDHFPVSAVIRIDSGQ
;
A
#
# COMPACT_ATOMS: atom_id res chain seq x y z
N MET A 1 -16.95 4.76 12.29
CA MET A 1 -16.14 3.53 12.49
C MET A 1 -14.69 3.86 12.84
N ARG A 2 -13.95 2.87 13.43
CA ARG A 2 -12.51 3.00 13.76
C ARG A 2 -11.78 1.75 13.31
N PHE A 3 -10.61 1.88 12.66
CA PHE A 3 -9.83 0.75 12.14
C PHE A 3 -8.36 1.12 11.92
N THR A 4 -7.50 0.10 11.82
CA THR A 4 -6.08 0.25 11.48
C THR A 4 -5.90 0.05 9.98
N LEU A 5 -5.53 1.12 9.27
CA LEU A 5 -5.15 1.09 7.86
C LEU A 5 -3.64 0.97 7.72
N GLY A 6 -3.18 0.14 6.79
CA GLY A 6 -1.76 -0.05 6.56
C GLY A 6 -1.33 -0.02 5.10
N THR A 7 -0.01 0.06 4.91
CA THR A 7 0.67 -0.24 3.66
C THR A 7 1.97 -0.97 3.94
N TYR A 8 2.32 -1.94 3.10
CA TYR A 8 3.55 -2.68 3.25
C TYR A 8 4.07 -3.23 1.91
N ASN A 9 5.23 -2.78 1.47
CA ASN A 9 5.98 -3.43 0.40
C ASN A 9 6.65 -4.68 0.98
N LEU A 10 6.24 -5.86 0.49
CA LEU A 10 6.65 -7.15 1.04
C LEU A 10 7.98 -7.67 0.47
N ARG A 11 8.54 -6.99 -0.52
CA ARG A 11 9.73 -7.40 -1.27
C ARG A 11 9.56 -8.76 -1.94
N MET A 12 9.47 -8.80 -3.27
CA MET A 12 9.29 -10.04 -4.04
C MET A 12 10.34 -11.08 -3.69
N GLU A 13 9.91 -12.32 -3.54
CA GLU A 13 10.71 -13.43 -3.02
C GLU A 13 11.96 -13.75 -3.86
N HIS A 14 11.88 -13.57 -5.18
CA HIS A 14 12.97 -13.89 -6.11
C HIS A 14 14.05 -12.80 -6.20
N LEU A 15 13.85 -11.64 -5.58
CA LEU A 15 14.82 -10.54 -5.61
C LEU A 15 15.97 -10.74 -4.62
N ASP A 16 15.74 -11.56 -3.60
CA ASP A 16 16.71 -11.82 -2.55
C ASP A 16 17.05 -13.31 -2.52
N THR A 17 18.17 -13.68 -3.14
CA THR A 17 18.66 -15.07 -3.19
C THR A 17 19.74 -15.36 -2.13
N GLY A 18 20.21 -14.34 -1.42
CA GLY A 18 21.20 -14.48 -0.33
C GLY A 18 20.59 -15.17 0.91
N HIS A 19 21.43 -15.87 1.66
CA HIS A 19 20.99 -16.72 2.78
C HIS A 19 20.14 -15.99 3.83
N ASP A 20 20.42 -14.74 4.17
CA ASP A 20 19.78 -14.03 5.27
C ASP A 20 18.41 -13.41 4.92
N ASN A 21 18.16 -13.16 3.64
CA ASN A 21 16.96 -12.49 3.16
C ASN A 21 16.17 -13.29 2.11
N CYS A 22 16.54 -14.56 1.85
CA CYS A 22 15.76 -15.41 0.96
C CYS A 22 14.35 -15.65 1.54
N TRP A 23 13.40 -15.99 0.68
CA TRP A 23 12.01 -16.13 1.07
C TRP A 23 11.78 -17.15 2.20
N ALA A 24 12.52 -18.25 2.19
CA ALA A 24 12.40 -19.26 3.25
C ALA A 24 12.72 -18.70 4.64
N VAL A 25 13.68 -17.77 4.72
CA VAL A 25 14.05 -17.09 5.97
C VAL A 25 13.11 -15.93 6.28
N ARG A 26 12.70 -15.16 5.25
CA ARG A 26 11.84 -13.99 5.43
C ARG A 26 10.37 -14.30 5.66
N LYS A 27 9.82 -15.40 5.08
CA LYS A 27 8.40 -15.76 5.24
C LYS A 27 7.95 -15.76 6.70
N PRO A 28 8.59 -16.48 7.65
CA PRO A 28 8.18 -16.43 9.04
C PRO A 28 8.32 -15.04 9.68
N ARG A 29 9.35 -14.28 9.31
CA ARG A 29 9.53 -12.89 9.76
C ARG A 29 8.40 -11.99 9.24
N LEU A 30 8.03 -12.14 7.98
CA LEU A 30 6.96 -11.36 7.36
C LEU A 30 5.60 -11.66 7.98
N LEU A 31 5.29 -12.93 8.23
CA LEU A 31 4.04 -13.30 8.89
C LEU A 31 3.98 -12.74 10.32
N ALA A 32 5.09 -12.79 11.06
CA ALA A 32 5.18 -12.19 12.40
C ALA A 32 4.99 -10.66 12.34
N SER A 33 5.62 -10.01 11.37
CA SER A 33 5.48 -8.56 11.13
C SER A 33 4.04 -8.16 10.79
N LEU A 34 3.37 -8.88 9.87
CA LEU A 34 1.97 -8.64 9.52
C LEU A 34 1.03 -8.82 10.70
N ARG A 35 1.23 -9.86 11.51
CA ARG A 35 0.45 -10.07 12.74
C ARG A 35 0.69 -8.96 13.78
N SER A 36 1.95 -8.53 13.94
CA SER A 36 2.31 -7.43 14.86
C SER A 36 1.74 -6.08 14.41
N ALA A 37 1.74 -5.82 13.11
CA ALA A 37 1.17 -4.59 12.54
C ALA A 37 -0.33 -4.47 12.78
N GLY A 38 -1.03 -5.61 12.90
CA GLY A 38 -2.44 -5.66 13.30
C GLY A 38 -3.39 -4.95 12.34
N PHE A 39 -3.05 -4.90 11.07
CA PHE A 39 -3.87 -4.22 10.06
C PHE A 39 -5.29 -4.77 10.02
N ASP A 40 -6.28 -3.88 10.04
CA ASP A 40 -7.65 -4.26 9.72
C ASP A 40 -7.88 -4.24 8.21
N VAL A 41 -7.21 -3.29 7.53
CA VAL A 41 -7.12 -3.18 6.07
C VAL A 41 -5.71 -2.73 5.69
N ALA A 42 -5.14 -3.26 4.62
CA ALA A 42 -3.84 -2.82 4.13
C ALA A 42 -3.70 -2.94 2.60
N GLY A 43 -2.87 -2.04 2.04
CA GLY A 43 -2.30 -2.19 0.70
C GLY A 43 -0.97 -2.93 0.77
N LEU A 44 -0.80 -3.94 -0.08
CA LEU A 44 0.41 -4.75 -0.16
C LEU A 44 1.08 -4.57 -1.53
N GLN A 45 2.39 -4.43 -1.56
CA GLN A 45 3.16 -4.28 -2.80
C GLN A 45 4.19 -5.41 -2.92
N GLU A 46 4.63 -5.66 -4.14
CA GLU A 46 5.63 -6.68 -4.48
C GLU A 46 5.24 -8.11 -4.06
N VAL A 47 4.03 -8.51 -4.38
CA VAL A 47 3.51 -9.85 -4.04
C VAL A 47 3.53 -10.74 -5.30
N ASN A 48 4.48 -11.68 -5.39
CA ASN A 48 4.48 -12.63 -6.48
C ASN A 48 3.51 -13.81 -6.23
N SER A 49 3.31 -14.66 -7.23
CA SER A 49 2.34 -15.75 -7.18
C SER A 49 2.62 -16.75 -6.05
N ARG A 50 3.88 -16.98 -5.69
CA ARG A 50 4.24 -17.82 -4.54
C ARG A 50 3.82 -17.18 -3.22
N MET A 51 4.15 -15.89 -3.06
CA MET A 51 3.77 -15.13 -1.86
C MET A 51 2.26 -15.04 -1.72
N GLN A 52 1.50 -14.86 -2.82
CA GLN A 52 0.03 -14.87 -2.79
C GLN A 52 -0.51 -16.17 -2.20
N ARG A 53 0.02 -17.34 -2.65
CA ARG A 53 -0.37 -18.64 -2.09
C ARG A 53 -0.01 -18.75 -0.61
N ASP A 54 1.24 -18.44 -0.27
CA ASP A 54 1.74 -18.52 1.12
C ASP A 54 0.92 -17.63 2.06
N LEU A 55 0.62 -16.39 1.67
CA LEU A 55 -0.21 -15.46 2.47
C LEU A 55 -1.65 -15.97 2.62
N THR A 56 -2.23 -16.50 1.54
CA THR A 56 -3.59 -17.04 1.58
C THR A 56 -3.68 -18.29 2.46
N GLU A 57 -2.69 -19.16 2.39
CA GLU A 57 -2.60 -20.36 3.23
C GLU A 57 -2.45 -20.01 4.73
N GLU A 58 -1.56 -19.08 5.05
CA GLU A 58 -1.18 -18.76 6.44
C GLU A 58 -2.15 -17.79 7.13
N LEU A 59 -2.78 -16.89 6.40
CA LEU A 59 -3.61 -15.81 6.94
C LEU A 59 -5.05 -15.83 6.42
N GLY A 60 -5.36 -16.69 5.47
CA GLY A 60 -6.66 -16.74 4.82
C GLY A 60 -7.85 -17.10 5.71
N ASN A 61 -7.63 -17.61 6.91
CA ASN A 61 -8.69 -17.81 7.90
C ASN A 61 -9.20 -16.46 8.47
N GLU A 62 -8.32 -15.48 8.62
CA GLU A 62 -8.62 -14.18 9.21
C GLU A 62 -8.83 -13.10 8.15
N TYR A 63 -8.03 -13.13 7.07
CA TYR A 63 -7.98 -12.11 6.04
C TYR A 63 -8.53 -12.59 4.71
N SER A 64 -9.13 -11.65 3.96
CA SER A 64 -9.35 -11.76 2.52
C SER A 64 -8.28 -10.98 1.79
N PHE A 65 -7.91 -11.48 0.62
CA PHE A 65 -6.93 -10.85 -0.27
C PHE A 65 -7.55 -10.65 -1.65
N TRP A 66 -7.24 -9.52 -2.26
CA TRP A 66 -7.44 -9.30 -3.67
C TRP A 66 -6.17 -8.75 -4.28
N PHE A 67 -5.63 -9.46 -5.27
CA PHE A 67 -4.38 -9.12 -5.92
C PHE A 67 -4.63 -8.66 -7.35
N PHE A 68 -3.86 -7.67 -7.79
CA PHE A 68 -3.82 -7.15 -9.15
C PHE A 68 -2.38 -7.17 -9.66
N SER A 69 -2.13 -7.84 -10.80
CA SER A 69 -0.86 -7.81 -11.51
C SER A 69 -0.94 -6.82 -12.69
N PRO A 70 -0.07 -5.81 -12.77
CA PRO A 70 -0.03 -4.92 -13.94
C PRO A 70 0.57 -5.57 -15.19
N TYR A 71 0.97 -6.82 -15.13
CA TYR A 71 1.62 -7.54 -16.24
C TYR A 71 0.65 -8.36 -17.11
N SER A 72 -0.62 -8.38 -16.80
CA SER A 72 -1.66 -9.00 -17.61
C SER A 72 -2.92 -8.13 -17.71
N GLN A 73 -3.66 -8.28 -18.82
CA GLN A 73 -4.87 -7.48 -19.08
C GLN A 73 -6.02 -7.80 -18.12
N ASN A 74 -6.11 -9.04 -17.64
CA ASN A 74 -7.13 -9.44 -16.66
C ASN A 74 -6.71 -9.16 -15.20
N GLY A 75 -5.51 -8.62 -14.98
CA GLY A 75 -5.00 -8.31 -13.65
C GLY A 75 -4.50 -9.50 -12.84
N GLU A 76 -4.48 -10.70 -13.41
CA GLU A 76 -3.99 -11.90 -12.75
C GLU A 76 -2.48 -12.12 -13.02
N GLY A 77 -1.79 -12.76 -12.09
CA GLY A 77 -0.41 -13.19 -12.29
C GLY A 77 0.57 -12.67 -11.27
N ASP A 78 1.81 -12.57 -11.71
CA ASP A 78 2.98 -12.27 -10.90
C ASP A 78 3.21 -10.76 -10.70
N LYS A 79 4.08 -10.39 -9.77
CA LYS A 79 4.45 -9.00 -9.45
C LYS A 79 3.23 -8.12 -9.10
N ALA A 80 2.32 -8.68 -8.31
CA ALA A 80 1.07 -8.04 -7.96
C ALA A 80 1.21 -6.99 -6.86
N HIS A 81 0.19 -6.14 -6.80
CA HIS A 81 -0.19 -5.36 -5.62
C HIS A 81 -1.47 -5.94 -5.07
N GLY A 82 -1.82 -5.64 -3.82
CA GLY A 82 -3.03 -6.22 -3.28
C GLY A 82 -3.68 -5.39 -2.20
N ILE A 83 -4.94 -5.70 -1.95
CA ILE A 83 -5.69 -5.23 -0.79
C ILE A 83 -5.95 -6.44 0.09
N MET A 84 -5.53 -6.33 1.34
CA MET A 84 -5.78 -7.28 2.43
C MET A 84 -6.77 -6.65 3.41
N PHE A 85 -7.76 -7.40 3.88
CA PHE A 85 -8.69 -6.91 4.90
C PHE A 85 -9.22 -8.04 5.79
N LYS A 86 -9.52 -7.72 7.05
CA LYS A 86 -10.14 -8.66 7.99
C LYS A 86 -11.56 -9.02 7.58
N LYS A 87 -11.81 -10.31 7.37
CA LYS A 87 -13.12 -10.86 6.98
C LYS A 87 -14.22 -10.59 8.01
N SER A 88 -13.84 -10.54 9.29
CA SER A 88 -14.77 -10.26 10.39
C SER A 88 -15.26 -8.81 10.42
N LEU A 89 -14.49 -7.88 9.86
CA LEU A 89 -14.78 -6.45 9.95
C LEU A 89 -15.33 -5.85 8.66
N PHE A 90 -14.91 -6.38 7.49
CA PHE A 90 -15.21 -5.72 6.21
C PHE A 90 -15.75 -6.69 5.17
N ASP A 91 -16.58 -6.12 4.27
CA ASP A 91 -16.93 -6.67 2.98
C ASP A 91 -16.32 -5.79 1.88
N MET A 92 -15.79 -6.41 0.83
CA MET A 92 -15.41 -5.72 -0.40
C MET A 92 -16.62 -5.69 -1.33
N LEU A 93 -17.17 -4.50 -1.57
CA LEU A 93 -18.37 -4.31 -2.40
C LEU A 93 -18.01 -4.18 -3.88
N GLU A 94 -16.96 -3.41 -4.17
CA GLU A 94 -16.51 -3.12 -5.52
C GLU A 94 -15.00 -3.26 -5.60
N ARG A 95 -14.51 -3.59 -6.80
CA ARG A 95 -13.08 -3.69 -7.09
C ARG A 95 -12.79 -3.24 -8.51
N SER A 96 -11.71 -2.50 -8.68
CA SER A 96 -11.24 -1.98 -9.95
C SER A 96 -9.72 -1.90 -9.96
N PHE A 97 -9.12 -1.85 -11.12
CA PHE A 97 -7.68 -1.68 -11.27
C PHE A 97 -7.35 -0.79 -12.47
N PHE A 98 -6.13 -0.30 -12.51
CA PHE A 98 -5.65 0.59 -13.57
C PHE A 98 -4.16 0.43 -13.80
N TRP A 99 -3.69 0.83 -14.98
CA TRP A 99 -2.27 0.94 -15.30
C TRP A 99 -1.79 2.38 -15.19
N ILE A 100 -0.57 2.57 -14.68
CA ILE A 100 0.09 3.86 -14.65
C ILE A 100 0.67 4.12 -16.04
N SER A 101 -0.14 4.71 -16.91
CA SER A 101 0.19 4.99 -18.31
C SER A 101 -0.76 6.02 -18.89
N ASP A 102 -0.55 6.40 -20.17
CA ASP A 102 -1.49 7.26 -20.90
C ASP A 102 -2.80 6.52 -21.24
N THR A 103 -2.80 5.18 -21.15
CA THR A 103 -3.97 4.31 -21.39
C THR A 103 -4.24 3.47 -20.15
N PRO A 104 -4.82 4.05 -19.08
CA PRO A 104 -4.94 3.38 -17.77
C PRO A 104 -5.87 2.16 -17.76
N ASP A 105 -6.66 1.97 -18.79
CA ASP A 105 -7.57 0.82 -18.96
C ASP A 105 -6.97 -0.36 -19.75
N VAL A 106 -5.74 -0.18 -20.25
CA VAL A 106 -5.06 -1.16 -21.08
C VAL A 106 -3.74 -1.56 -20.44
N CYS A 107 -3.43 -2.86 -20.47
CA CYS A 107 -2.15 -3.38 -20.00
C CYS A 107 -0.99 -2.80 -20.81
N SER A 108 -0.44 -1.71 -20.31
CA SER A 108 0.55 -0.88 -20.99
C SER A 108 1.76 -0.58 -20.11
N LEU A 109 2.80 -0.05 -20.74
CA LEU A 109 4.05 0.28 -20.03
C LEU A 109 3.91 1.57 -19.24
N ALA A 110 4.39 1.53 -18.01
CA ALA A 110 4.52 2.72 -17.16
C ALA A 110 5.76 3.54 -17.54
N ASP A 111 6.84 2.86 -17.90
CA ASP A 111 8.11 3.47 -18.22
C ASP A 111 8.90 2.65 -19.24
N VAL A 112 9.72 3.35 -20.05
CA VAL A 112 10.71 2.80 -20.97
C VAL A 112 12.05 3.39 -20.57
N GLY A 113 12.63 2.86 -19.51
CA GLY A 113 13.87 3.37 -18.95
C GLY A 113 15.11 2.53 -19.31
N PRO A 114 16.31 2.99 -18.91
CA PRO A 114 17.55 2.28 -19.18
C PRO A 114 17.63 0.88 -18.52
N ASN A 115 16.82 0.65 -17.50
CA ASN A 115 16.70 -0.64 -16.81
C ASN A 115 15.61 -1.56 -17.37
N GLY A 116 15.09 -1.25 -18.57
CA GLY A 116 14.05 -2.04 -19.24
C GLY A 116 12.65 -1.46 -19.11
N ASN A 117 11.75 -2.14 -19.77
CA ASN A 117 10.35 -1.78 -19.79
C ASN A 117 9.63 -2.43 -18.60
N TYR A 118 8.94 -1.67 -17.79
CA TYR A 118 8.13 -2.22 -16.73
C TYR A 118 6.71 -1.64 -16.70
N ARG A 119 5.78 -2.43 -16.20
CA ARG A 119 4.41 -2.05 -15.99
C ARG A 119 4.20 -1.70 -14.52
N ARG A 120 3.42 -0.67 -14.29
CA ARG A 120 2.96 -0.25 -12.97
C ARG A 120 1.47 -0.01 -13.02
N GLY A 121 0.84 -0.09 -11.87
CA GLY A 121 -0.59 0.13 -11.76
C GLY A 121 -1.01 0.17 -10.30
N GLY A 122 -2.30 0.12 -10.10
CA GLY A 122 -2.90 0.05 -8.79
C GLY A 122 -4.23 -0.66 -8.82
N CYS A 123 -4.69 -1.04 -7.65
CA CYS A 123 -6.00 -1.63 -7.42
C CYS A 123 -6.81 -0.76 -6.47
N CYS A 124 -8.13 -0.74 -6.70
CA CYS A 124 -9.08 0.06 -5.94
C CYS A 124 -10.22 -0.82 -5.43
N ALA A 125 -10.72 -0.53 -4.24
CA ALA A 125 -11.87 -1.21 -3.69
C ALA A 125 -12.78 -0.23 -2.95
N VAL A 126 -14.09 -0.50 -2.97
CA VAL A 126 -15.04 0.04 -1.99
C VAL A 126 -15.21 -1.01 -0.91
N LEU A 127 -14.87 -0.65 0.31
CA LEU A 127 -15.01 -1.50 1.49
C LEU A 127 -16.15 -0.99 2.37
N ARG A 128 -16.92 -1.93 2.93
CA ARG A 128 -17.99 -1.66 3.89
C ARG A 128 -17.64 -2.28 5.25
N HIS A 129 -17.68 -1.48 6.28
CA HIS A 129 -17.57 -1.98 7.65
C HIS A 129 -18.86 -2.66 8.09
N LYS A 130 -18.79 -3.93 8.48
CA LYS A 130 -19.96 -4.77 8.74
C LYS A 130 -20.84 -4.27 9.88
N ALA A 131 -20.22 -3.78 10.96
CA ALA A 131 -20.97 -3.38 12.14
C ALA A 131 -21.66 -2.02 12.00
N SER A 132 -21.05 -1.03 11.34
CA SER A 132 -21.63 0.31 11.18
C SER A 132 -22.31 0.55 9.83
N GLY A 133 -22.01 -0.27 8.82
CA GLY A 133 -22.45 -0.04 7.45
C GLY A 133 -21.67 1.05 6.70
N ASP A 134 -20.77 1.76 7.37
CA ASP A 134 -19.96 2.82 6.76
C ASP A 134 -19.11 2.26 5.62
N ARG A 135 -18.95 3.08 4.57
CA ARG A 135 -18.17 2.73 3.38
C ARG A 135 -17.03 3.69 3.17
N PHE A 136 -15.95 3.20 2.59
CA PHE A 136 -14.83 4.02 2.14
C PHE A 136 -14.19 3.43 0.88
N PHE A 137 -13.52 4.28 0.13
CA PHE A 137 -12.74 3.92 -1.04
C PHE A 137 -11.26 3.75 -0.65
N LEU A 138 -10.63 2.69 -1.13
CA LEU A 138 -9.22 2.43 -0.95
C LEU A 138 -8.54 2.21 -2.30
N MET A 139 -7.45 2.92 -2.54
CA MET A 139 -6.55 2.74 -3.68
C MET A 139 -5.18 2.30 -3.17
N CYS A 140 -4.66 1.19 -3.70
CA CYS A 140 -3.33 0.67 -3.42
C CYS A 140 -2.49 0.69 -4.71
N THR A 141 -1.27 1.19 -4.61
CA THR A 141 -0.35 1.26 -5.75
C THR A 141 1.08 0.87 -5.37
N HIS A 142 1.87 0.54 -6.40
CA HIS A 142 3.32 0.62 -6.40
C HIS A 142 3.73 1.51 -7.57
N ALA A 143 4.09 2.76 -7.28
CA ALA A 143 4.31 3.80 -8.26
C ALA A 143 5.59 3.60 -9.09
N CYS A 144 5.82 4.46 -10.08
CA CYS A 144 6.99 4.38 -10.93
C CYS A 144 8.27 4.64 -10.11
N TYR A 145 9.27 3.80 -10.30
CA TYR A 145 10.58 3.95 -9.67
C TYR A 145 11.34 5.20 -10.18
N ASN A 146 11.26 5.46 -11.49
CA ASN A 146 11.94 6.61 -12.08
C ASN A 146 11.19 7.91 -11.78
N LYS A 147 11.92 8.95 -11.36
CA LYS A 147 11.36 10.24 -10.91
C LYS A 147 10.52 10.95 -11.98
N LYS A 148 10.99 10.98 -13.25
CA LYS A 148 10.28 11.67 -14.34
C LYS A 148 8.92 11.07 -14.66
N PRO A 149 8.78 9.74 -14.97
CA PRO A 149 7.47 9.13 -15.17
C PRO A 149 6.63 9.16 -13.89
N ASN A 150 7.21 9.05 -12.71
CA ASN A 150 6.47 9.15 -11.46
C ASN A 150 5.79 10.52 -11.32
N ALA A 151 6.51 11.62 -11.51
CA ALA A 151 5.95 12.97 -11.50
C ALA A 151 4.92 13.19 -12.63
N ARG A 152 5.21 12.68 -13.85
CA ARG A 152 4.30 12.77 -14.99
C ARG A 152 2.94 12.14 -14.71
N PHE A 153 2.93 10.96 -14.09
CA PHE A 153 1.71 10.20 -13.84
C PHE A 153 1.05 10.51 -12.48
N ALA A 154 1.64 11.34 -11.64
CA ALA A 154 1.05 11.71 -10.36
C ALA A 154 -0.41 12.23 -10.46
N PRO A 155 -0.79 13.06 -11.46
CA PRO A 155 -2.18 13.50 -11.62
C PRO A 155 -3.17 12.39 -12.01
N LEU A 156 -2.67 11.22 -12.48
CA LEU A 156 -3.53 10.10 -12.84
C LEU A 156 -4.30 9.56 -11.65
N TYR A 157 -3.68 9.49 -10.47
CA TYR A 157 -4.29 8.90 -9.28
C TYR A 157 -5.54 9.66 -8.84
N ARG A 158 -5.54 10.99 -8.97
CA ARG A 158 -6.74 11.79 -8.74
C ARG A 158 -7.86 11.42 -9.70
N ARG A 159 -7.57 11.32 -11.01
CA ARG A 159 -8.57 10.92 -12.02
C ARG A 159 -9.12 9.51 -11.77
N VAL A 160 -8.27 8.60 -11.31
CA VAL A 160 -8.67 7.23 -10.93
C VAL A 160 -9.60 7.27 -9.73
N GLU A 161 -9.28 8.05 -8.70
CA GLU A 161 -10.15 8.22 -7.53
C GLU A 161 -11.50 8.83 -7.93
N GLU A 162 -11.51 9.91 -8.70
CA GLU A 162 -12.74 10.55 -9.17
C GLU A 162 -13.62 9.60 -10.01
N ARG A 163 -13.01 8.71 -10.79
CA ARG A 163 -13.71 7.73 -11.63
C ARG A 163 -14.31 6.57 -10.83
N PHE A 164 -13.53 5.99 -9.92
CA PHE A 164 -13.92 4.79 -9.18
C PHE A 164 -14.54 5.08 -7.80
N ASN A 165 -14.59 6.36 -7.41
CA ASN A 165 -15.28 6.85 -6.22
C ASN A 165 -16.32 7.94 -6.57
N PRO A 166 -17.29 7.67 -7.46
CA PRO A 166 -18.27 8.66 -7.89
C PRO A 166 -19.18 9.17 -6.75
N GLU A 167 -19.37 8.37 -5.71
CA GLU A 167 -20.13 8.74 -4.52
C GLU A 167 -19.34 9.64 -3.57
N ARG A 168 -18.04 9.91 -3.86
CA ARG A 168 -17.15 10.71 -3.01
C ARG A 168 -17.08 10.23 -1.56
N LEU A 169 -17.05 8.91 -1.40
CA LEU A 169 -16.78 8.28 -0.10
C LEU A 169 -15.46 8.78 0.47
N PRO A 170 -15.28 8.78 1.81
CA PRO A 170 -13.95 8.93 2.40
C PRO A 170 -12.95 8.05 1.67
N SER A 171 -11.84 8.61 1.22
CA SER A 171 -10.91 7.89 0.36
C SER A 171 -9.51 7.80 0.96
N PHE A 172 -8.87 6.66 0.72
CA PHE A 172 -7.51 6.39 1.14
C PHE A 172 -6.67 5.98 -0.06
N PHE A 173 -5.45 6.49 -0.12
CA PHE A 173 -4.48 6.18 -1.14
C PHE A 173 -3.20 5.71 -0.44
N VAL A 174 -2.87 4.42 -0.59
CA VAL A 174 -1.77 3.77 0.12
C VAL A 174 -0.81 3.09 -0.84
N GLY A 175 0.45 2.98 -0.46
CA GLY A 175 1.42 2.22 -1.23
C GLY A 175 2.84 2.73 -1.14
N ASP A 176 3.71 2.03 -1.87
CA ASP A 176 5.05 2.49 -2.19
C ASP A 176 4.96 3.49 -3.35
N MET A 177 5.12 4.75 -3.01
CA MET A 177 5.02 5.85 -3.99
C MET A 177 6.34 6.07 -4.74
N ASN A 178 7.44 5.41 -4.37
CA ASN A 178 8.77 5.65 -4.92
C ASN A 178 9.14 7.15 -5.01
N ALA A 179 8.67 7.93 -4.05
CA ALA A 179 8.72 9.38 -4.03
C ALA A 179 9.02 9.87 -2.62
N THR A 180 10.08 10.64 -2.44
CA THR A 180 10.34 11.31 -1.15
C THR A 180 9.39 12.46 -0.91
N PRO A 181 9.23 12.97 0.33
CA PRO A 181 8.31 14.07 0.64
C PRO A 181 8.50 15.32 -0.23
N GLU A 182 9.75 15.60 -0.64
CA GLU A 182 10.13 16.79 -1.42
C GLU A 182 9.98 16.61 -2.93
N SER A 183 9.69 15.38 -3.39
CA SER A 183 9.60 15.07 -4.82
C SER A 183 8.40 15.75 -5.48
N ASP A 184 8.50 15.98 -6.79
CA ASP A 184 7.40 16.61 -7.54
C ASP A 184 6.14 15.73 -7.55
N ALA A 185 6.27 14.40 -7.54
CA ALA A 185 5.12 13.51 -7.41
C ALA A 185 4.40 13.70 -6.06
N SER A 186 5.16 13.76 -4.95
CA SER A 186 4.58 13.95 -3.61
C SER A 186 3.90 15.31 -3.45
N LYS A 187 4.42 16.37 -4.08
CA LYS A 187 3.75 17.68 -4.12
C LYS A 187 2.37 17.57 -4.76
N VAL A 188 2.27 16.88 -5.92
CA VAL A 188 0.99 16.65 -6.60
C VAL A 188 0.03 15.82 -5.76
N PHE A 189 0.50 14.78 -5.07
CA PHE A 189 -0.35 13.99 -4.17
C PHE A 189 -0.94 14.84 -3.06
N ARG A 190 -0.12 15.70 -2.43
CA ARG A 190 -0.52 16.58 -1.32
C ARG A 190 -1.45 17.72 -1.71
N GLU A 191 -1.55 18.06 -2.99
CA GLU A 191 -2.58 18.99 -3.47
C GLU A 191 -4.01 18.42 -3.34
N TYR A 192 -4.13 17.08 -3.25
CA TYR A 192 -5.43 16.42 -3.27
C TYR A 192 -5.72 15.58 -2.03
N TRP A 193 -4.70 14.96 -1.44
CA TRP A 193 -4.80 14.15 -0.22
C TRP A 193 -3.96 14.71 0.92
N LEU A 194 -4.37 14.42 2.14
CA LEU A 194 -3.61 14.68 3.34
C LEU A 194 -2.77 13.44 3.69
N ASP A 195 -1.53 13.66 4.12
CA ASP A 195 -0.63 12.59 4.57
C ASP A 195 -0.87 12.31 6.06
N THR A 196 -1.12 11.06 6.42
CA THR A 196 -1.35 10.68 7.82
C THR A 196 -0.15 10.96 8.71
N TYR A 197 1.07 10.92 8.17
CA TYR A 197 2.29 11.27 8.90
C TYR A 197 2.29 12.75 9.34
N ASP A 198 1.92 13.65 8.45
CA ASP A 198 1.92 15.10 8.73
C ASP A 198 0.78 15.53 9.66
N ILE A 199 -0.32 14.77 9.67
CA ILE A 199 -1.54 15.08 10.42
C ILE A 199 -1.52 14.47 11.83
N ALA A 200 -0.92 13.28 11.98
CA ALA A 200 -0.82 12.64 13.27
C ALA A 200 0.04 13.50 14.22
N SER A 201 -0.46 13.72 15.45
CA SER A 201 0.33 14.42 16.46
C SER A 201 1.67 13.70 16.69
N PRO A 202 2.79 14.42 16.84
CA PRO A 202 4.08 13.81 17.18
C PRO A 202 4.04 12.93 18.44
N SER A 203 3.15 13.22 19.38
CA SER A 203 2.97 12.42 20.59
C SER A 203 2.37 11.02 20.35
N VAL A 204 1.75 10.80 19.19
CA VAL A 204 1.13 9.51 18.81
C VAL A 204 1.73 8.93 17.53
N SER A 205 2.77 9.57 16.99
CA SER A 205 3.58 9.03 15.90
C SER A 205 4.70 8.18 16.48
N VAL A 206 4.84 6.94 16.00
CA VAL A 206 5.79 5.96 16.52
C VAL A 206 6.66 5.42 15.40
N GLY A 207 7.97 5.30 15.67
CA GLY A 207 8.95 4.74 14.76
C GLY A 207 9.67 5.78 13.89
N PRO A 208 10.53 5.34 12.99
CA PRO A 208 11.29 6.23 12.12
C PRO A 208 10.38 6.89 11.06
N GLU A 209 10.82 8.06 10.58
CA GLU A 209 10.20 8.68 9.41
C GLU A 209 10.42 7.85 8.14
N ASN A 210 11.63 7.31 7.98
CA ASN A 210 12.02 6.53 6.80
C ASN A 210 11.34 5.17 6.79
N THR A 211 10.77 4.78 5.65
CA THR A 211 10.05 3.53 5.45
C THR A 211 10.84 2.48 4.68
N TYR A 212 11.72 2.92 3.77
CA TYR A 212 12.65 2.04 3.05
C TYR A 212 13.93 1.83 3.89
N ASN A 213 14.27 0.60 4.23
CA ASN A 213 15.40 0.25 5.08
C ASN A 213 16.55 -0.47 4.35
N ALA A 214 16.31 -0.98 3.14
CA ALA A 214 17.30 -1.71 2.33
C ALA A 214 18.03 -2.83 3.10
N TYR A 215 17.43 -3.39 4.15
CA TYR A 215 18.05 -4.28 5.15
C TYR A 215 19.27 -3.68 5.89
N LYS A 216 19.42 -2.35 5.90
CA LYS A 216 20.61 -1.63 6.41
C LYS A 216 20.27 -0.52 7.41
N TYR A 217 19.06 -0.54 8.01
CA TYR A 217 18.69 0.48 9.00
C TYR A 217 19.78 0.61 10.10
N PRO A 218 20.17 1.82 10.54
CA PRO A 218 19.56 3.13 10.23
C PRO A 218 20.17 3.89 9.04
N ALA A 219 20.99 3.30 8.20
CA ALA A 219 21.70 4.00 7.12
C ALA A 219 20.97 3.90 5.76
N GLY A 220 21.03 4.98 4.97
CA GLY A 220 20.63 4.97 3.55
C GLY A 220 19.12 5.00 3.28
N LEU A 221 18.35 5.78 4.01
CA LEU A 221 16.91 5.61 4.11
C LEU A 221 16.10 6.73 3.45
N SER A 222 14.89 6.36 3.00
CA SER A 222 13.91 7.29 2.44
C SER A 222 12.52 6.97 2.95
N ARG A 223 11.69 7.99 3.12
CA ARG A 223 10.24 7.82 3.29
C ARG A 223 9.63 7.77 1.90
N ILE A 224 9.15 6.61 1.48
CA ILE A 224 8.55 6.36 0.16
C ILE A 224 7.24 5.58 0.22
N ASP A 225 6.88 5.06 1.39
CA ASP A 225 5.59 4.41 1.64
C ASP A 225 4.68 5.37 2.41
N TYR A 226 3.45 5.50 1.94
CA TYR A 226 2.52 6.52 2.45
C TYR A 226 1.12 5.96 2.66
N ILE A 227 0.43 6.58 3.61
CA ILE A 227 -1.02 6.50 3.79
C ILE A 227 -1.57 7.90 3.63
N TYR A 228 -2.13 8.18 2.48
CA TYR A 228 -2.85 9.40 2.19
C TYR A 228 -4.34 9.22 2.42
N TYR A 229 -5.04 10.28 2.78
CA TYR A 229 -6.49 10.25 2.93
C TYR A 229 -7.16 11.54 2.47
N ARG A 230 -8.47 11.44 2.20
CA ARG A 230 -9.35 12.56 1.87
C ARG A 230 -10.76 12.28 2.39
N GLY A 231 -11.37 13.29 2.98
CA GLY A 231 -12.73 13.26 3.51
C GLY A 231 -12.83 14.06 4.80
N ALA A 232 -13.82 14.93 4.90
CA ALA A 232 -14.02 15.81 6.07
C ALA A 232 -14.37 15.01 7.35
N SER A 233 -14.95 13.82 7.18
CA SER A 233 -15.31 12.94 8.29
C SER A 233 -14.16 12.06 8.79
N VAL A 234 -12.97 12.16 8.16
CA VAL A 234 -11.81 11.33 8.51
C VAL A 234 -10.93 12.05 9.52
N SER A 235 -10.57 11.35 10.59
CA SER A 235 -9.53 11.78 11.52
C SER A 235 -8.46 10.70 11.68
N VAL A 236 -7.22 11.13 11.94
CA VAL A 236 -6.05 10.26 12.14
C VAL A 236 -5.71 10.30 13.63
N GLU A 237 -5.88 9.18 14.32
CA GLU A 237 -5.60 9.08 15.75
C GLU A 237 -4.12 8.79 16.04
N SER A 238 -3.45 8.02 15.16
CA SER A 238 -2.02 7.74 15.28
C SER A 238 -1.44 7.34 13.94
N HIS A 239 -0.11 7.48 13.82
CA HIS A 239 0.70 6.99 12.71
C HIS A 239 1.87 6.17 13.25
N ARG A 240 2.22 5.06 12.60
CA ARG A 240 3.33 4.20 13.02
C ARG A 240 4.09 3.66 11.82
N CYS A 241 5.42 3.75 11.90
CA CYS A 241 6.34 3.01 11.05
C CYS A 241 7.07 1.99 11.94
N ASP A 242 6.87 0.68 11.71
CA ASP A 242 7.40 -0.36 12.60
C ASP A 242 8.77 -0.88 12.12
N ALA A 243 9.82 -0.42 12.75
CA ALA A 243 11.20 -0.84 12.48
C ALA A 243 11.66 -2.05 13.30
N SER A 244 10.75 -2.86 13.80
CA SER A 244 11.06 -4.03 14.62
C SER A 244 11.77 -5.12 13.82
N LEU A 245 12.69 -5.82 14.51
CA LEU A 245 13.31 -7.02 14.01
C LEU A 245 12.47 -8.25 14.40
N TYR A 246 12.37 -9.21 13.49
CA TYR A 246 11.70 -10.48 13.70
C TYR A 246 12.69 -11.62 13.51
N SER A 247 12.92 -12.43 14.55
CA SER A 247 13.93 -13.50 14.56
C SER A 247 15.30 -13.00 14.07
N GLY A 248 15.73 -11.84 14.59
CA GLY A 248 17.05 -11.25 14.32
C GLY A 248 17.24 -10.59 12.96
N GLY A 249 16.18 -10.42 12.17
CA GLY A 249 16.27 -9.75 10.87
C GLY A 249 15.02 -9.00 10.46
N TYR A 250 15.13 -8.15 9.45
CA TYR A 250 13.98 -7.47 8.87
C TYR A 250 13.16 -8.43 8.00
N ALA A 251 11.86 -8.22 7.99
CA ALA A 251 10.91 -9.01 7.23
C ALA A 251 10.86 -8.61 5.74
N SER A 252 11.16 -7.34 5.44
CA SER A 252 11.25 -6.75 4.12
C SER A 252 12.33 -5.66 4.12
N ASP A 253 12.75 -5.19 2.95
CA ASP A 253 13.57 -3.98 2.79
C ASP A 253 12.77 -2.68 2.97
N HIS A 254 11.47 -2.79 3.25
CA HIS A 254 10.60 -1.73 3.74
C HIS A 254 10.08 -2.05 5.14
N PHE A 255 9.63 -1.01 5.84
CA PHE A 255 8.89 -1.15 7.09
C PHE A 255 7.39 -1.09 6.84
N PRO A 256 6.57 -1.84 7.59
CA PRO A 256 5.13 -1.65 7.56
C PRO A 256 4.77 -0.29 8.14
N VAL A 257 3.89 0.43 7.43
CA VAL A 257 3.34 1.71 7.88
C VAL A 257 1.87 1.52 8.20
N SER A 258 1.42 2.05 9.32
CA SER A 258 0.02 1.99 9.75
C SER A 258 -0.47 3.34 10.29
N ALA A 259 -1.77 3.57 10.18
CA ALA A 259 -2.46 4.65 10.83
C ALA A 259 -3.77 4.14 11.45
N VAL A 260 -4.08 4.61 12.65
CA VAL A 260 -5.41 4.40 13.22
C VAL A 260 -6.31 5.49 12.71
N ILE A 261 -7.32 5.08 11.97
CA ILE A 261 -8.27 5.94 11.28
C ILE A 261 -9.62 5.87 12.00
N ARG A 262 -10.24 7.02 12.14
CA ARG A 262 -11.63 7.14 12.54
C ARG A 262 -12.41 7.84 11.43
N ILE A 263 -13.56 7.28 11.07
CA ILE A 263 -14.53 7.92 10.19
C ILE A 263 -15.79 8.14 11.00
N ASP A 264 -16.15 9.41 11.15
CA ASP A 264 -17.38 9.79 11.85
C ASP A 264 -18.55 9.60 10.88
N SER A 265 -19.52 8.77 11.28
CA SER A 265 -20.76 8.59 10.53
C SER A 265 -21.48 9.92 10.52
N GLY A 266 -21.77 10.48 9.34
CA GLY A 266 -22.63 11.66 9.25
C GLY A 266 -23.99 11.35 9.91
N GLN A 267 -24.40 12.21 10.83
CA GLN A 267 -25.76 12.18 11.39
C GLN A 267 -26.77 12.49 10.31
#